data_a5af133f67acea9c45576d7489fd4351
#
_entry.id   a5af133f67acea9c45576d7489fd4351
#
_cell.length_a   1.000
_cell.length_b   1.000
_cell.length_c   1.000
_cell.angle_alpha   90.00
_cell.angle_beta   90.00
_cell.angle_gamma   90.00
#
_symmetry.space_group_name_H-M   'P 1'
#
loop_
_entity.id
_entity.type
_entity.pdbx_description
1 polymer ?
#
loop_
_entity_poly.entity_id
_entity_poly.type
_entity_poly.pdbx_seq_one_letter_code
_entity_poly.pdbx_strand_id
1 'polypeptide(L)'
;MPDQAQDQLTLYGHRFGSRLLLGTARYESPLQLLDAALAAEPALLTVSLRRQLAGSNGSGRDFWRLLSQTNRPILPNTAGCLTGREAVTTACMARELFNTRLIKLEVIGDEVNLQPDPFGVIEAATELVKLGFEVLPYCTEDWVVCRRLLDAGCQALMPWAAPIGTGQGPRNPAGLRELRKRAPNVPLIVDAGIGLPSHACQVMEWGFDAVLVNTAVSRAGEPVSMARAFAEAVRAGRSAFLAGPMAVQELAAPSTPELGRPFSLARLGSQRVRCLGRLAPGNILRVLLALGRLPARASLQ
;
A
#
# COMPACT_ATOMS: atom_id res chain seq x y z
N MET A 1 9.27 21.03 -2.00
CA MET A 1 8.79 19.68 -1.64
C MET A 1 8.09 19.81 -0.30
N PRO A 2 6.89 19.24 -0.09
CA PRO A 2 6.33 19.22 1.24
C PRO A 2 7.31 18.50 2.16
N ASP A 3 7.48 19.04 3.35
CA ASP A 3 8.42 18.57 4.37
C ASP A 3 8.11 17.10 4.70
N GLN A 4 9.02 16.18 4.38
CA GLN A 4 8.85 14.74 4.65
C GLN A 4 8.66 14.45 6.17
N ALA A 5 8.99 15.41 7.03
CA ALA A 5 8.75 15.33 8.46
C ALA A 5 7.25 15.39 8.84
N GLN A 6 6.37 15.87 7.96
CA GLN A 6 4.94 16.01 8.24
C GLN A 6 4.07 14.83 7.79
N ASP A 7 4.51 13.99 6.84
CA ASP A 7 3.73 12.85 6.33
C ASP A 7 4.15 11.52 6.98
N GLN A 8 4.05 11.43 8.30
CA GLN A 8 4.31 10.19 9.04
C GLN A 8 3.04 9.34 9.19
N LEU A 9 3.20 8.00 9.17
CA LEU A 9 2.13 7.10 9.59
C LEU A 9 1.92 7.27 11.09
N THR A 10 0.69 7.56 11.50
CA THR A 10 0.34 7.66 12.91
C THR A 10 -0.71 6.61 13.25
N LEU A 11 -0.44 5.74 14.23
CA LEU A 11 -1.34 4.72 14.75
C LEU A 11 -1.39 4.86 16.27
N TYR A 12 -2.57 5.12 16.83
CA TYR A 12 -2.75 5.30 18.28
C TYR A 12 -1.77 6.31 18.92
N GLY A 13 -1.41 7.36 18.18
CA GLY A 13 -0.43 8.36 18.64
C GLY A 13 1.04 7.99 18.41
N HIS A 14 1.35 6.76 18.10
CA HIS A 14 2.69 6.33 17.69
C HIS A 14 3.00 6.80 16.27
N ARG A 15 4.18 7.36 16.05
CA ARG A 15 4.63 7.86 14.74
C ARG A 15 5.66 6.94 14.12
N PHE A 16 5.49 6.64 12.85
CA PHE A 16 6.36 5.74 12.10
C PHE A 16 6.86 6.41 10.82
N GLY A 17 8.16 6.26 10.54
CA GLY A 17 8.81 6.82 9.34
C GLY A 17 8.54 6.02 8.06
N SER A 18 7.93 4.85 8.16
CA SER A 18 7.57 3.98 7.04
C SER A 18 6.08 3.69 7.04
N ARG A 19 5.54 3.36 5.87
CA ARG A 19 4.13 2.93 5.67
C ARG A 19 4.03 1.47 5.24
N LEU A 20 5.14 0.73 5.30
CA LEU A 20 5.18 -0.70 5.08
C LEU A 20 5.23 -1.42 6.42
N LEU A 21 4.35 -2.39 6.65
CA LEU A 21 4.42 -3.36 7.73
C LEU A 21 4.87 -4.70 7.13
N LEU A 22 5.73 -5.41 7.82
CA LEU A 22 6.30 -6.67 7.33
C LEU A 22 5.99 -7.82 8.28
N GLY A 23 5.45 -8.90 7.71
CA GLY A 23 5.26 -10.16 8.43
C GLY A 23 6.57 -10.94 8.55
N THR A 24 6.71 -11.69 9.64
CA THR A 24 7.93 -12.47 9.93
C THR A 24 7.78 -13.97 9.65
N ALA A 25 6.66 -14.37 9.03
CA ALA A 25 6.36 -15.78 8.79
C ALA A 25 6.92 -16.28 7.46
N ARG A 26 7.26 -17.60 7.42
CA ARG A 26 7.56 -18.37 6.19
C ARG A 26 8.88 -18.04 5.47
N TYR A 27 9.79 -17.30 6.08
CA TYR A 27 11.16 -17.18 5.58
C TYR A 27 11.91 -18.51 5.79
N GLU A 28 12.81 -18.84 4.90
CA GLU A 28 13.62 -20.05 4.95
C GLU A 28 14.59 -20.04 6.13
N SER A 29 15.08 -18.86 6.51
CA SER A 29 15.95 -18.68 7.66
C SER A 29 15.67 -17.35 8.39
N PRO A 30 16.02 -17.27 9.70
CA PRO A 30 15.96 -16.00 10.44
C PRO A 30 16.87 -14.92 9.87
N LEU A 31 18.01 -15.28 9.26
CA LEU A 31 18.90 -14.32 8.61
C LEU A 31 18.25 -13.70 7.37
N GLN A 32 17.61 -14.50 6.54
CA GLN A 32 16.87 -13.99 5.37
C GLN A 32 15.77 -13.01 5.77
N LEU A 33 15.07 -13.28 6.88
CA LEU A 33 14.11 -12.34 7.46
C LEU A 33 14.80 -11.03 7.90
N LEU A 34 15.92 -11.13 8.61
CA LEU A 34 16.68 -9.96 9.07
C LEU A 34 17.09 -9.10 7.88
N ASP A 35 17.68 -9.69 6.86
CA ASP A 35 18.16 -8.99 5.67
C ASP A 35 17.00 -8.33 4.90
N ALA A 36 15.86 -9.02 4.77
CA ALA A 36 14.66 -8.47 4.17
C ALA A 36 14.09 -7.29 4.98
N ALA A 37 14.06 -7.40 6.31
CA ALA A 37 13.58 -6.34 7.18
C ALA A 37 14.52 -5.11 7.17
N LEU A 38 15.82 -5.32 7.14
CA LEU A 38 16.80 -4.23 7.00
C LEU A 38 16.69 -3.54 5.65
N ALA A 39 16.47 -4.29 4.57
CA ALA A 39 16.32 -3.75 3.22
C ALA A 39 15.02 -2.95 3.02
N ALA A 40 13.94 -3.35 3.68
CA ALA A 40 12.62 -2.73 3.55
C ALA A 40 12.38 -1.60 4.55
N GLU A 41 13.07 -1.58 5.68
CA GLU A 41 12.88 -0.63 6.77
C GLU A 41 11.39 -0.45 7.15
N PRO A 42 10.68 -1.54 7.52
CA PRO A 42 9.25 -1.45 7.80
C PRO A 42 8.96 -0.60 9.04
N ALA A 43 7.72 -0.08 9.12
CA ALA A 43 7.21 0.61 10.30
C ALA A 43 7.12 -0.31 11.52
N LEU A 44 6.60 -1.52 11.28
CA LEU A 44 6.33 -2.54 12.28
C LEU A 44 6.64 -3.93 11.71
N LEU A 45 7.07 -4.84 12.58
CA LEU A 45 7.20 -6.28 12.27
C LEU A 45 6.08 -7.06 12.95
N THR A 46 5.29 -7.82 12.19
CA THR A 46 4.23 -8.63 12.79
C THR A 46 4.73 -10.01 13.19
N VAL A 47 4.35 -10.44 14.39
CA VAL A 47 4.80 -11.71 14.98
C VAL A 47 3.62 -12.49 15.55
N SER A 48 3.55 -13.79 15.24
CA SER A 48 2.57 -14.70 15.84
C SER A 48 3.10 -15.32 17.12
N LEU A 49 2.28 -15.28 18.19
CA LEU A 49 2.60 -15.91 19.47
C LEU A 49 2.80 -17.42 19.35
N ARG A 50 2.00 -18.10 18.54
CA ARG A 50 2.10 -19.58 18.34
C ARG A 50 3.49 -20.04 17.90
N ARG A 51 4.17 -19.24 17.08
CA ARG A 51 5.53 -19.55 16.61
C ARG A 51 6.55 -19.53 17.76
N GLN A 52 6.32 -18.71 18.78
CA GLN A 52 7.20 -18.58 19.94
C GLN A 52 7.11 -19.78 20.87
N LEU A 53 5.90 -20.31 21.05
CA LEU A 53 5.64 -21.45 21.93
C LEU A 53 6.10 -22.77 21.31
N ALA A 54 6.13 -22.90 19.98
CA ALA A 54 6.56 -24.08 19.27
C ALA A 54 8.09 -24.30 19.25
N GLY A 55 8.88 -23.27 19.59
CA GLY A 55 10.34 -23.29 19.55
C GLY A 55 11.00 -23.59 20.90
N SER A 56 10.54 -24.61 21.65
CA SER A 56 11.06 -24.94 22.99
C SER A 56 12.54 -25.35 23.07
N ASN A 57 13.25 -25.52 21.93
CA ASN A 57 14.64 -25.99 21.85
C ASN A 57 15.68 -24.90 21.52
N GLY A 58 15.58 -23.71 22.11
CA GLY A 58 16.62 -22.67 21.93
C GLY A 58 16.47 -21.78 20.69
N SER A 59 15.80 -22.23 19.63
CA SER A 59 15.59 -21.49 18.39
C SER A 59 14.79 -20.19 18.56
N GLY A 60 13.93 -20.10 19.57
CA GLY A 60 13.18 -18.88 19.87
C GLY A 60 14.05 -17.72 20.33
N ARG A 61 15.08 -17.98 21.17
CA ARG A 61 16.00 -16.93 21.64
C ARG A 61 16.86 -16.35 20.52
N ASP A 62 17.32 -17.19 19.61
CA ASP A 62 18.14 -16.75 18.47
C ASP A 62 17.30 -15.95 17.48
N PHE A 63 16.05 -16.34 17.25
CA PHE A 63 15.10 -15.55 16.45
C PHE A 63 14.91 -14.14 17.03
N TRP A 64 14.69 -14.02 18.35
CA TRP A 64 14.51 -12.72 19.01
C TRP A 64 15.77 -11.87 18.97
N ARG A 65 16.92 -12.47 19.20
CA ARG A 65 18.20 -11.77 19.11
C ARG A 65 18.44 -11.21 17.72
N LEU A 66 18.08 -11.94 16.66
CA LEU A 66 18.18 -11.46 15.29
C LEU A 66 17.15 -10.36 15.00
N LEU A 67 15.89 -10.58 15.41
CA LEU A 67 14.82 -9.61 15.16
C LEU A 67 15.08 -8.27 15.87
N SER A 68 15.66 -8.29 17.07
CA SER A 68 16.02 -7.07 17.80
C SER A 68 17.06 -6.20 17.07
N GLN A 69 17.90 -6.79 16.19
CA GLN A 69 18.87 -6.04 15.39
C GLN A 69 18.20 -5.10 14.36
N THR A 70 16.94 -5.33 14.02
CA THR A 70 16.20 -4.45 13.12
C THR A 70 15.85 -3.11 13.76
N ASN A 71 15.84 -3.01 15.10
CA ASN A 71 15.34 -1.88 15.87
C ASN A 71 13.90 -1.45 15.47
N ARG A 72 13.09 -2.40 14.97
CA ARG A 72 11.70 -2.13 14.59
C ARG A 72 10.74 -2.58 15.69
N PRO A 73 9.70 -1.78 15.99
CA PRO A 73 8.69 -2.19 16.95
C PRO A 73 7.94 -3.43 16.49
N ILE A 74 7.48 -4.23 17.45
CA ILE A 74 6.75 -5.46 17.20
C ILE A 74 5.26 -5.21 17.28
N LEU A 75 4.52 -5.74 16.32
CA LEU A 75 3.06 -5.84 16.31
C LEU A 75 2.68 -7.33 16.46
N PRO A 76 2.38 -7.80 17.67
CA PRO A 76 1.88 -9.16 17.86
C PRO A 76 0.55 -9.36 17.14
N ASN A 77 0.26 -10.61 16.75
CA ASN A 77 -1.03 -10.96 16.18
C ASN A 77 -1.67 -12.17 16.85
N THR A 78 -2.97 -12.29 16.70
CA THR A 78 -3.76 -13.42 17.17
C THR A 78 -4.02 -14.46 16.06
N ALA A 79 -3.12 -14.56 15.11
CA ALA A 79 -3.25 -15.41 13.93
C ALA A 79 -3.59 -16.87 14.29
N GLY A 80 -4.60 -17.40 13.61
CA GLY A 80 -5.09 -18.76 13.77
C GLY A 80 -6.03 -18.96 14.95
N CYS A 81 -6.51 -17.91 15.63
CA CYS A 81 -7.63 -17.97 16.54
C CYS A 81 -8.95 -18.11 15.77
N LEU A 82 -9.81 -19.02 16.17
CA LEU A 82 -11.09 -19.28 15.54
C LEU A 82 -12.25 -18.64 16.31
N THR A 83 -12.01 -18.20 17.53
CA THR A 83 -13.01 -17.54 18.38
C THR A 83 -12.49 -16.24 18.96
N GLY A 84 -13.40 -15.30 19.26
CA GLY A 84 -13.05 -14.05 19.94
C GLY A 84 -12.37 -14.27 21.27
N ARG A 85 -12.83 -15.27 22.06
CA ARG A 85 -12.23 -15.63 23.35
C ARG A 85 -10.78 -16.10 23.24
N GLU A 86 -10.47 -16.93 22.23
CA GLU A 86 -9.08 -17.35 21.98
C GLU A 86 -8.21 -16.13 21.60
N ALA A 87 -8.75 -15.23 20.77
CA ALA A 87 -8.04 -14.05 20.35
C ALA A 87 -7.74 -13.10 21.52
N VAL A 88 -8.70 -12.87 22.41
CA VAL A 88 -8.50 -12.07 23.63
C VAL A 88 -7.44 -12.70 24.54
N THR A 89 -7.54 -13.99 24.80
CA THR A 89 -6.53 -14.71 25.62
C THR A 89 -5.14 -14.59 25.00
N THR A 90 -5.02 -14.82 23.68
CA THR A 90 -3.75 -14.72 22.96
C THR A 90 -3.18 -13.30 23.01
N ALA A 91 -4.03 -12.28 22.85
CA ALA A 91 -3.62 -10.89 22.95
C ALA A 91 -3.09 -10.55 24.35
N CYS A 92 -3.75 -10.99 25.43
CA CYS A 92 -3.27 -10.78 26.79
C CYS A 92 -1.89 -11.43 27.01
N MET A 93 -1.70 -12.66 26.56
CA MET A 93 -0.38 -13.31 26.61
C MET A 93 0.68 -12.56 25.81
N ALA A 94 0.31 -12.06 24.62
CA ALA A 94 1.22 -11.27 23.79
C ALA A 94 1.63 -9.95 24.46
N ARG A 95 0.71 -9.26 25.13
CA ARG A 95 1.00 -8.03 25.89
C ARG A 95 2.06 -8.26 26.95
N GLU A 96 1.92 -9.31 27.73
CA GLU A 96 2.90 -9.67 28.78
C GLU A 96 4.27 -10.03 28.19
N LEU A 97 4.27 -10.78 27.06
CA LEU A 97 5.51 -11.23 26.44
C LEU A 97 6.28 -10.11 25.74
N PHE A 98 5.57 -9.20 25.05
CA PHE A 98 6.18 -8.19 24.19
C PHE A 98 6.17 -6.80 24.83
N ASN A 99 5.56 -6.62 26.00
CA ASN A 99 5.39 -5.33 26.67
C ASN A 99 4.82 -4.27 25.72
N THR A 100 3.76 -4.59 24.99
CA THR A 100 3.10 -3.69 24.03
C THR A 100 1.58 -3.79 24.15
N ARG A 101 0.89 -2.65 23.91
CA ARG A 101 -0.57 -2.62 23.82
C ARG A 101 -1.07 -2.77 22.39
N LEU A 102 -0.19 -2.58 21.41
CA LEU A 102 -0.52 -2.81 19.99
C LEU A 102 -0.79 -4.29 19.75
N ILE A 103 -1.91 -4.59 19.08
CA ILE A 103 -2.28 -5.94 18.69
C ILE A 103 -2.96 -5.96 17.32
N LYS A 104 -2.47 -6.80 16.41
CA LYS A 104 -3.19 -7.16 15.19
C LYS A 104 -4.18 -8.25 15.53
N LEU A 105 -5.46 -7.92 15.55
CA LEU A 105 -6.52 -8.84 15.93
C LEU A 105 -6.98 -9.62 14.70
N GLU A 106 -6.87 -10.93 14.77
CA GLU A 106 -7.40 -11.88 13.79
C GLU A 106 -8.33 -12.88 14.50
N VAL A 107 -9.54 -13.06 13.98
CA VAL A 107 -10.47 -14.15 14.29
C VAL A 107 -10.91 -14.74 12.96
N ILE A 108 -10.63 -16.01 12.72
CA ILE A 108 -10.86 -16.66 11.42
C ILE A 108 -12.20 -17.38 11.43
N GLY A 109 -13.09 -17.00 10.51
CA GLY A 109 -14.42 -17.61 10.35
C GLY A 109 -14.48 -18.67 9.25
N ASP A 110 -13.58 -18.60 8.26
CA ASP A 110 -13.44 -19.61 7.20
C ASP A 110 -11.98 -20.07 7.10
N GLU A 111 -11.70 -21.29 7.44
CA GLU A 111 -10.35 -21.86 7.42
C GLU A 111 -9.82 -22.10 6.00
N VAL A 112 -10.68 -22.16 4.99
CA VAL A 112 -10.28 -22.41 3.60
C VAL A 112 -9.70 -21.12 2.98
N ASN A 113 -10.40 -20.01 3.12
CA ASN A 113 -9.97 -18.70 2.59
C ASN A 113 -9.34 -17.79 3.64
N LEU A 114 -9.26 -18.22 4.89
CA LEU A 114 -8.78 -17.43 6.02
C LEU A 114 -9.52 -16.09 6.13
N GLN A 115 -10.83 -16.15 5.82
CA GLN A 115 -11.70 -14.98 5.92
C GLN A 115 -11.95 -14.66 7.39
N PRO A 116 -11.88 -13.37 7.78
CA PRO A 116 -12.18 -12.99 9.16
C PRO A 116 -13.66 -13.24 9.50
N ASP A 117 -13.91 -13.72 10.72
CA ASP A 117 -15.25 -13.76 11.31
C ASP A 117 -15.68 -12.35 11.74
N PRO A 118 -16.68 -11.73 11.08
CA PRO A 118 -17.07 -10.37 11.41
C PRO A 118 -17.67 -10.25 12.81
N PHE A 119 -18.32 -11.29 13.34
CA PHE A 119 -18.92 -11.27 14.67
C PHE A 119 -17.84 -11.45 15.74
N GLY A 120 -17.00 -12.47 15.61
CA GLY A 120 -15.93 -12.75 16.54
C GLY A 120 -14.88 -11.64 16.63
N VAL A 121 -14.54 -11.00 15.50
CA VAL A 121 -13.59 -9.89 15.51
C VAL A 121 -14.17 -8.64 16.19
N ILE A 122 -15.47 -8.33 16.02
CA ILE A 122 -16.13 -7.19 16.70
C ILE A 122 -16.22 -7.45 18.21
N GLU A 123 -16.60 -8.67 18.61
CA GLU A 123 -16.68 -9.07 20.02
C GLU A 123 -15.30 -8.93 20.69
N ALA A 124 -14.28 -9.56 20.11
CA ALA A 124 -12.92 -9.51 20.62
C ALA A 124 -12.34 -8.08 20.66
N ALA A 125 -12.59 -7.28 19.61
CA ALA A 125 -12.15 -5.88 19.57
C ALA A 125 -12.77 -5.07 20.70
N THR A 126 -14.08 -5.24 20.96
CA THR A 126 -14.79 -4.56 22.04
C THR A 126 -14.20 -4.87 23.41
N GLU A 127 -13.84 -6.15 23.64
CA GLU A 127 -13.22 -6.57 24.90
C GLU A 127 -11.79 -6.06 25.01
N LEU A 128 -10.99 -6.19 23.96
CA LEU A 128 -9.59 -5.76 23.96
C LEU A 128 -9.45 -4.24 24.16
N VAL A 129 -10.31 -3.42 23.55
CA VAL A 129 -10.33 -1.98 23.74
C VAL A 129 -10.62 -1.65 25.22
N LYS A 130 -11.58 -2.32 25.87
CA LYS A 130 -11.85 -2.16 27.31
C LYS A 130 -10.66 -2.55 28.19
N LEU A 131 -9.87 -3.54 27.74
CA LEU A 131 -8.63 -3.97 28.41
C LEU A 131 -7.43 -3.05 28.11
N GLY A 132 -7.64 -1.94 27.39
CA GLY A 132 -6.63 -0.93 27.08
C GLY A 132 -5.68 -1.29 25.93
N PHE A 133 -6.06 -2.21 25.06
CA PHE A 133 -5.30 -2.51 23.84
C PHE A 133 -5.51 -1.46 22.76
N GLU A 134 -4.50 -1.31 21.92
CA GLU A 134 -4.47 -0.54 20.68
C GLU A 134 -4.70 -1.52 19.52
N VAL A 135 -5.97 -1.71 19.16
CA VAL A 135 -6.40 -2.82 18.31
C VAL A 135 -6.36 -2.45 16.84
N LEU A 136 -5.65 -3.26 16.02
CA LEU A 136 -5.64 -3.21 14.57
C LEU A 136 -6.40 -4.45 14.06
N PRO A 137 -7.72 -4.35 13.79
CA PRO A 137 -8.54 -5.50 13.46
C PRO A 137 -8.42 -5.88 11.98
N TYR A 138 -8.05 -7.14 11.70
CA TYR A 138 -8.13 -7.74 10.38
C TYR A 138 -9.59 -7.94 10.02
N CYS A 139 -10.05 -7.33 8.93
CA CYS A 139 -11.44 -7.33 8.50
C CYS A 139 -11.55 -7.38 6.97
N THR A 140 -12.75 -7.51 6.46
CA THR A 140 -13.05 -7.24 5.05
C THR A 140 -13.25 -5.74 4.82
N GLU A 141 -13.45 -5.35 3.55
CA GLU A 141 -13.78 -3.98 3.18
C GLU A 141 -15.26 -3.61 3.42
N ASP A 142 -16.05 -4.51 4.03
CA ASP A 142 -17.45 -4.27 4.36
C ASP A 142 -17.60 -3.10 5.32
N TRP A 143 -18.33 -2.07 4.87
CA TRP A 143 -18.50 -0.85 5.65
C TRP A 143 -19.27 -1.06 6.96
N VAL A 144 -20.24 -1.97 7.00
CA VAL A 144 -21.04 -2.21 8.21
C VAL A 144 -20.15 -2.82 9.30
N VAL A 145 -19.29 -3.78 8.92
CA VAL A 145 -18.31 -4.39 9.80
C VAL A 145 -17.28 -3.35 10.26
N CYS A 146 -16.70 -2.61 9.32
CA CYS A 146 -15.72 -1.57 9.62
C CYS A 146 -16.25 -0.51 10.58
N ARG A 147 -17.49 -0.03 10.36
CA ARG A 147 -18.13 0.93 11.25
C ARG A 147 -18.32 0.36 12.66
N ARG A 148 -18.77 -0.89 12.80
CA ARG A 148 -18.93 -1.52 14.12
C ARG A 148 -17.61 -1.67 14.86
N LEU A 149 -16.51 -1.93 14.15
CA LEU A 149 -15.17 -1.94 14.75
C LEU A 149 -14.75 -0.56 15.26
N LEU A 150 -15.07 0.50 14.51
CA LEU A 150 -14.85 1.88 14.96
C LEU A 150 -15.72 2.24 16.15
N ASP A 151 -16.99 1.85 16.14
CA ASP A 151 -17.95 2.03 17.25
C ASP A 151 -17.49 1.26 18.51
N ALA A 152 -16.80 0.13 18.36
CA ALA A 152 -16.15 -0.62 19.44
C ALA A 152 -14.92 0.08 20.03
N GLY A 153 -14.43 1.16 19.40
CA GLY A 153 -13.29 1.97 19.85
C GLY A 153 -11.97 1.71 19.13
N CYS A 154 -11.96 0.92 18.05
CA CYS A 154 -10.77 0.80 17.21
C CYS A 154 -10.48 2.14 16.52
N GLN A 155 -9.23 2.59 16.55
CA GLN A 155 -8.81 3.85 15.92
C GLN A 155 -8.08 3.62 14.58
N ALA A 156 -7.91 2.38 14.15
CA ALA A 156 -7.36 1.98 12.86
C ALA A 156 -8.06 0.72 12.38
N LEU A 157 -8.05 0.44 11.07
CA LEU A 157 -8.62 -0.76 10.47
C LEU A 157 -7.60 -1.43 9.55
N MET A 158 -7.69 -2.76 9.44
CA MET A 158 -6.84 -3.55 8.54
C MET A 158 -7.71 -4.34 7.54
N PRO A 159 -8.31 -3.66 6.54
CA PRO A 159 -9.07 -4.35 5.50
C PRO A 159 -8.15 -5.21 4.62
N TRP A 160 -8.64 -6.37 4.22
CA TRP A 160 -7.94 -7.22 3.27
C TRP A 160 -8.01 -6.69 1.83
N ALA A 161 -7.01 -7.02 1.00
CA ALA A 161 -7.13 -6.88 -0.47
C ALA A 161 -7.74 -8.15 -1.09
N ALA A 162 -7.34 -9.32 -0.59
CA ALA A 162 -7.79 -10.65 -0.98
C ALA A 162 -7.45 -11.64 0.16
N PRO A 163 -7.88 -12.91 0.08
CA PRO A 163 -7.54 -13.91 1.08
C PRO A 163 -6.05 -14.04 1.33
N ILE A 164 -5.69 -14.33 2.58
CA ILE A 164 -4.29 -14.42 3.04
C ILE A 164 -3.47 -15.38 2.14
N GLY A 165 -2.32 -14.93 1.68
CA GLY A 165 -1.35 -15.75 0.95
C GLY A 165 -1.68 -16.00 -0.53
N THR A 166 -2.79 -15.45 -1.06
CA THR A 166 -3.20 -15.67 -2.46
C THR A 166 -2.44 -14.81 -3.47
N GLY A 167 -1.93 -13.64 -3.05
CA GLY A 167 -1.21 -12.73 -3.94
C GLY A 167 -2.05 -12.12 -5.08
N GLN A 168 -3.38 -12.21 -5.00
CA GLN A 168 -4.30 -11.79 -6.08
C GLN A 168 -4.40 -10.26 -6.24
N GLY A 169 -3.92 -9.49 -5.25
CA GLY A 169 -4.11 -8.05 -5.22
C GLY A 169 -5.54 -7.66 -4.82
N PRO A 170 -5.90 -6.39 -4.95
CA PRO A 170 -7.23 -5.90 -4.57
C PRO A 170 -8.33 -6.54 -5.41
N ARG A 171 -9.08 -7.49 -4.84
CA ARG A 171 -10.20 -8.18 -5.51
C ARG A 171 -11.43 -7.30 -5.67
N ASN A 172 -11.66 -6.40 -4.71
CA ASN A 172 -12.76 -5.45 -4.73
C ASN A 172 -12.24 -4.01 -4.66
N PRO A 173 -11.70 -3.47 -5.76
CA PRO A 173 -11.17 -2.11 -5.80
C PRO A 173 -12.24 -1.03 -5.50
N ALA A 174 -13.49 -1.30 -5.89
CA ALA A 174 -14.60 -0.38 -5.65
C ALA A 174 -14.92 -0.29 -4.15
N GLY A 175 -15.04 -1.44 -3.47
CA GLY A 175 -15.32 -1.50 -2.03
C GLY A 175 -14.19 -0.87 -1.20
N LEU A 176 -12.92 -1.15 -1.54
CA LEU A 176 -11.79 -0.53 -0.86
C LEU A 176 -11.78 1.01 -1.01
N ARG A 177 -12.02 1.53 -2.22
CA ARG A 177 -12.12 2.99 -2.43
C ARG A 177 -13.34 3.60 -1.74
N GLU A 178 -14.46 2.87 -1.68
CA GLU A 178 -15.64 3.31 -0.92
C GLU A 178 -15.32 3.39 0.58
N LEU A 179 -14.67 2.36 1.14
CA LEU A 179 -14.22 2.36 2.53
C LEU A 179 -13.34 3.58 2.83
N ARG A 180 -12.34 3.86 1.97
CA ARG A 180 -11.47 5.05 2.15
C ARG A 180 -12.26 6.36 2.15
N LYS A 181 -13.25 6.49 1.26
CA LYS A 181 -14.10 7.69 1.20
C LYS A 181 -14.97 7.87 2.45
N ARG A 182 -15.48 6.76 3.02
CA ARG A 182 -16.34 6.77 4.21
C ARG A 182 -15.58 6.96 5.52
N ALA A 183 -14.32 6.59 5.55
CA ALA A 183 -13.44 6.70 6.71
C ALA A 183 -12.22 7.61 6.44
N PRO A 184 -12.38 8.89 6.04
CA PRO A 184 -11.29 9.74 5.54
C PRO A 184 -10.20 10.02 6.57
N ASN A 185 -10.55 10.01 7.85
CA ASN A 185 -9.64 10.35 8.95
C ASN A 185 -9.20 9.13 9.77
N VAL A 186 -9.58 7.91 9.35
CA VAL A 186 -9.20 6.67 10.02
C VAL A 186 -7.97 6.10 9.33
N PRO A 187 -6.88 5.77 10.02
CA PRO A 187 -5.78 5.01 9.45
C PRO A 187 -6.26 3.65 8.93
N LEU A 188 -6.08 3.43 7.62
CA LEU A 188 -6.44 2.20 6.93
C LEU A 188 -5.18 1.52 6.43
N ILE A 189 -4.94 0.30 6.88
CA ILE A 189 -3.78 -0.52 6.50
C ILE A 189 -4.29 -1.68 5.65
N VAL A 190 -3.95 -1.74 4.38
CA VAL A 190 -4.35 -2.89 3.55
C VAL A 190 -3.50 -4.09 3.92
N ASP A 191 -4.16 -5.15 4.38
CA ASP A 191 -3.54 -6.41 4.78
C ASP A 191 -4.01 -7.55 3.90
N ALA A 192 -3.21 -8.60 3.78
CA ALA A 192 -3.51 -9.84 3.07
C ALA A 192 -3.76 -9.71 1.54
N GLY A 193 -3.44 -10.74 0.82
CA GLY A 193 -3.69 -10.84 -0.62
C GLY A 193 -2.83 -9.97 -1.52
N ILE A 194 -2.01 -9.07 -0.98
CA ILE A 194 -1.03 -8.30 -1.74
C ILE A 194 0.08 -9.24 -2.22
N GLY A 195 0.28 -9.34 -3.54
CA GLY A 195 1.24 -10.26 -4.14
C GLY A 195 2.37 -9.60 -4.91
N LEU A 196 2.18 -8.35 -5.35
CA LEU A 196 3.14 -7.61 -6.16
C LEU A 196 3.34 -6.20 -5.60
N PRO A 197 4.52 -5.60 -5.77
CA PRO A 197 4.76 -4.19 -5.44
C PRO A 197 3.75 -3.24 -6.09
N SER A 198 3.31 -3.51 -7.33
CA SER A 198 2.27 -2.73 -8.01
C SER A 198 0.92 -2.72 -7.27
N HIS A 199 0.54 -3.82 -6.61
CA HIS A 199 -0.66 -3.85 -5.79
C HIS A 199 -0.53 -2.92 -4.58
N ALA A 200 0.64 -2.90 -3.93
CA ALA A 200 0.92 -2.01 -2.81
C ALA A 200 0.92 -0.54 -3.27
N CYS A 201 1.57 -0.22 -4.39
CA CYS A 201 1.54 1.11 -4.98
C CYS A 201 0.10 1.57 -5.24
N GLN A 202 -0.70 0.74 -5.89
CA GLN A 202 -2.09 1.04 -6.25
C GLN A 202 -2.96 1.38 -5.03
N VAL A 203 -2.89 0.62 -3.94
CA VAL A 203 -3.68 0.93 -2.74
C VAL A 203 -3.20 2.20 -2.05
N MET A 204 -1.90 2.48 -2.09
CA MET A 204 -1.36 3.74 -1.59
C MET A 204 -1.81 4.95 -2.42
N GLU A 205 -1.92 4.80 -3.76
CA GLU A 205 -2.48 5.80 -4.67
C GLU A 205 -3.96 6.09 -4.38
N TRP A 206 -4.70 5.12 -3.86
CA TRP A 206 -6.09 5.32 -3.42
C TRP A 206 -6.21 6.03 -2.06
N GLY A 207 -5.08 6.36 -1.42
CA GLY A 207 -5.03 7.10 -0.16
C GLY A 207 -5.12 6.23 1.08
N PHE A 208 -4.83 4.93 0.98
CA PHE A 208 -4.61 4.11 2.16
C PHE A 208 -3.33 4.55 2.88
N ASP A 209 -3.28 4.31 4.19
CA ASP A 209 -2.22 4.87 5.03
C ASP A 209 -1.00 3.97 5.11
N ALA A 210 -1.17 2.67 4.95
CA ALA A 210 -0.09 1.69 4.99
C ALA A 210 -0.50 0.37 4.31
N VAL A 211 0.49 -0.50 4.10
CA VAL A 211 0.31 -1.87 3.57
C VAL A 211 1.07 -2.84 4.46
N LEU A 212 0.45 -3.99 4.75
CA LEU A 212 1.12 -5.12 5.39
C LEU A 212 1.34 -6.23 4.37
N VAL A 213 2.57 -6.69 4.25
CA VAL A 213 2.97 -7.81 3.40
C VAL A 213 3.73 -8.86 4.19
N ASN A 214 3.58 -10.13 3.80
CA ASN A 214 4.36 -11.23 4.36
C ASN A 214 4.71 -12.23 3.25
N THR A 215 3.74 -13.05 2.81
CA THR A 215 3.95 -14.18 1.91
C THR A 215 4.55 -13.75 0.56
N ALA A 216 4.16 -12.58 0.05
CA ALA A 216 4.67 -12.03 -1.20
C ALA A 216 6.19 -11.75 -1.15
N VAL A 217 6.71 -11.45 0.04
CA VAL A 217 8.15 -11.27 0.26
C VAL A 217 8.81 -12.61 0.59
N SER A 218 8.32 -13.31 1.62
CA SER A 218 8.98 -14.51 2.15
C SER A 218 9.02 -15.69 1.17
N ARG A 219 8.16 -15.71 0.15
CA ARG A 219 8.11 -16.72 -0.92
C ARG A 219 8.61 -16.23 -2.28
N ALA A 220 9.15 -15.02 -2.34
CA ALA A 220 9.82 -14.56 -3.54
C ALA A 220 11.12 -15.35 -3.77
N GLY A 221 11.55 -15.50 -5.03
CA GLY A 221 12.85 -16.09 -5.32
C GLY A 221 14.00 -15.34 -4.65
N GLU A 222 13.88 -14.01 -4.52
CA GLU A 222 14.83 -13.13 -3.85
C GLU A 222 14.11 -12.24 -2.82
N PRO A 223 13.88 -12.73 -1.58
CA PRO A 223 13.07 -12.01 -0.58
C PRO A 223 13.61 -10.64 -0.20
N VAL A 224 14.92 -10.46 -0.14
CA VAL A 224 15.55 -9.16 0.19
C VAL A 224 15.25 -8.11 -0.89
N SER A 225 15.42 -8.48 -2.15
CA SER A 225 15.11 -7.62 -3.30
C SER A 225 13.61 -7.30 -3.37
N MET A 226 12.76 -8.29 -3.10
CA MET A 226 11.30 -8.12 -3.07
C MET A 226 10.86 -7.20 -1.93
N ALA A 227 11.45 -7.32 -0.75
CA ALA A 227 11.18 -6.45 0.39
C ALA A 227 11.49 -4.98 0.07
N ARG A 228 12.63 -4.73 -0.57
CA ARG A 228 13.03 -3.39 -1.05
C ARG A 228 12.03 -2.86 -2.09
N ALA A 229 11.66 -3.68 -3.08
CA ALA A 229 10.70 -3.30 -4.10
C ALA A 229 9.33 -2.92 -3.51
N PHE A 230 8.85 -3.63 -2.48
CA PHE A 230 7.64 -3.25 -1.75
C PHE A 230 7.78 -1.90 -1.02
N ALA A 231 8.91 -1.66 -0.36
CA ALA A 231 9.15 -0.38 0.32
C ALA A 231 9.15 0.80 -0.68
N GLU A 232 9.77 0.62 -1.83
CA GLU A 232 9.79 1.62 -2.91
C GLU A 232 8.39 1.86 -3.50
N ALA A 233 7.63 0.81 -3.74
CA ALA A 233 6.26 0.88 -4.25
C ALA A 233 5.32 1.62 -3.29
N VAL A 234 5.41 1.34 -2.00
CA VAL A 234 4.62 2.04 -0.96
C VAL A 234 4.96 3.53 -0.93
N ARG A 235 6.25 3.89 -1.02
CA ARG A 235 6.67 5.30 -1.09
C ARG A 235 6.19 5.98 -2.37
N ALA A 236 6.31 5.30 -3.52
CA ALA A 236 5.86 5.84 -4.81
C ALA A 236 4.36 6.12 -4.83
N GLY A 237 3.54 5.14 -4.40
CA GLY A 237 2.09 5.30 -4.33
C GLY A 237 1.65 6.40 -3.37
N ARG A 238 2.30 6.53 -2.20
CA ARG A 238 2.03 7.63 -1.27
C ARG A 238 2.38 8.99 -1.87
N SER A 239 3.51 9.08 -2.54
CA SER A 239 3.94 10.33 -3.22
C SER A 239 2.97 10.72 -4.33
N ALA A 240 2.47 9.75 -5.11
CA ALA A 240 1.48 9.98 -6.15
C ALA A 240 0.15 10.48 -5.56
N PHE A 241 -0.32 9.86 -4.46
CA PHE A 241 -1.53 10.31 -3.75
C PHE A 241 -1.42 11.76 -3.27
N LEU A 242 -0.30 12.11 -2.63
CA LEU A 242 -0.05 13.47 -2.11
C LEU A 242 0.12 14.51 -3.23
N ALA A 243 0.66 14.10 -4.37
CA ALA A 243 0.79 14.97 -5.54
C ALA A 243 -0.57 15.30 -6.20
N GLY A 244 -1.61 14.52 -5.91
CA GLY A 244 -2.93 14.70 -6.52
C GLY A 244 -2.96 14.22 -7.97
N PRO A 245 -3.25 12.93 -8.21
CA PRO A 245 -3.29 12.40 -9.58
C PRO A 245 -4.36 13.11 -10.41
N MET A 246 -4.13 13.22 -11.73
CA MET A 246 -5.12 13.78 -12.65
C MET A 246 -6.40 12.94 -12.65
N ALA A 247 -7.53 13.60 -12.88
CA ALA A 247 -8.80 12.89 -13.05
C ALA A 247 -8.77 12.03 -14.32
N VAL A 248 -9.38 10.85 -14.23
CA VAL A 248 -9.59 9.99 -15.41
C VAL A 248 -10.53 10.71 -16.37
N GLN A 249 -10.13 10.79 -17.65
CA GLN A 249 -10.93 11.36 -18.73
C GLN A 249 -11.52 10.23 -19.57
N GLU A 250 -12.76 10.37 -19.99
CA GLU A 250 -13.40 9.42 -20.91
C GLU A 250 -12.91 9.58 -22.35
N LEU A 251 -12.53 10.80 -22.75
CA LEU A 251 -12.04 11.12 -24.08
C LEU A 251 -10.61 11.65 -24.03
N ALA A 252 -9.90 11.43 -25.12
CA ALA A 252 -8.55 11.94 -25.26
C ALA A 252 -8.54 13.48 -25.29
N ALA A 253 -7.62 14.08 -24.53
CA ALA A 253 -7.33 15.50 -24.56
C ALA A 253 -5.93 15.72 -25.18
N PRO A 254 -5.76 16.53 -26.23
CA PRO A 254 -4.45 16.78 -26.82
C PRO A 254 -3.53 17.49 -25.84
N SER A 255 -2.33 16.98 -25.64
CA SER A 255 -1.28 17.61 -24.82
C SER A 255 -0.49 18.71 -25.58
N THR A 256 -0.60 18.71 -26.91
CA THR A 256 0.08 19.71 -27.77
C THR A 256 -0.82 20.94 -27.97
N PRO A 257 -0.32 22.17 -27.79
CA PRO A 257 -1.08 23.39 -28.05
C PRO A 257 -1.62 23.41 -29.47
N GLU A 258 -2.85 23.90 -29.66
CA GLU A 258 -3.45 24.09 -30.99
C GLU A 258 -2.82 25.26 -31.77
N LEU A 259 -2.28 26.24 -31.04
CA LEU A 259 -1.55 27.37 -31.63
C LEU A 259 -0.23 26.88 -32.23
N GLY A 260 0.01 27.25 -33.50
CA GLY A 260 1.24 26.87 -34.22
C GLY A 260 1.13 25.57 -35.01
N ARG A 261 -0.05 24.97 -35.16
CA ARG A 261 -0.26 23.90 -36.13
C ARG A 261 0.01 24.39 -37.56
N PRO A 262 0.78 23.68 -38.40
CA PRO A 262 1.03 24.04 -39.78
C PRO A 262 -0.25 24.03 -40.64
N PHE A 263 -1.34 23.47 -40.11
CA PHE A 263 -2.66 23.42 -40.73
C PHE A 263 -3.70 23.87 -39.71
N SER A 264 -4.27 25.05 -39.87
CA SER A 264 -5.50 25.39 -39.16
C SER A 264 -6.65 24.62 -39.85
N LEU A 265 -7.36 23.76 -39.12
CA LEU A 265 -8.70 23.37 -39.49
C LEU A 265 -9.63 24.56 -39.22
N ALA A 266 -9.47 25.64 -40.01
CA ALA A 266 -10.53 26.61 -40.17
C ALA A 266 -11.75 25.85 -40.68
N ARG A 267 -12.87 25.94 -39.94
CA ARG A 267 -14.15 25.33 -40.24
C ARG A 267 -14.34 25.21 -41.74
N LEU A 268 -14.35 24.02 -42.27
CA LEU A 268 -14.80 23.71 -43.62
C LEU A 268 -16.32 23.91 -43.68
N GLY A 269 -16.75 25.18 -43.68
CA GLY A 269 -17.96 25.55 -44.36
C GLY A 269 -17.73 25.30 -45.85
N SER A 270 -18.48 24.32 -46.38
CA SER A 270 -18.66 23.93 -47.79
C SER A 270 -17.87 24.73 -48.84
N GLN A 271 -16.56 24.56 -48.94
CA GLN A 271 -15.81 24.90 -50.13
C GLN A 271 -14.77 23.82 -50.44
N ARG A 272 -14.83 23.33 -51.65
CA ARG A 272 -13.98 22.27 -52.23
C ARG A 272 -12.49 22.58 -51.94
N VAL A 273 -11.81 21.63 -51.32
CA VAL A 273 -10.35 21.60 -51.20
C VAL A 273 -9.78 21.52 -52.63
N ARG A 274 -9.26 22.64 -53.12
CA ARG A 274 -8.31 22.59 -54.26
C ARG A 274 -6.98 22.15 -53.65
N CYS A 275 -6.52 21.00 -54.04
CA CYS A 275 -5.15 20.57 -53.79
C CYS A 275 -4.20 21.61 -54.34
N LEU A 276 -3.55 22.37 -53.49
CA LEU A 276 -2.40 23.17 -53.84
C LEU A 276 -1.24 22.24 -54.14
N GLY A 277 -0.95 22.14 -55.45
CA GLY A 277 0.18 21.42 -55.94
C GLY A 277 1.50 21.93 -55.40
N ARG A 278 2.43 20.98 -55.30
CA ARG A 278 3.88 21.10 -55.18
C ARG A 278 4.42 22.43 -54.66
N LEU A 279 4.74 22.49 -53.37
CA LEU A 279 5.57 23.54 -52.81
C LEU A 279 6.98 23.44 -53.44
N ALA A 280 7.41 24.49 -54.11
CA ALA A 280 8.77 24.59 -54.61
C ALA A 280 9.80 24.62 -53.45
N PRO A 281 11.01 24.07 -53.62
CA PRO A 281 12.01 23.93 -52.55
C PRO A 281 12.39 25.22 -51.80
N GLY A 282 12.19 26.39 -52.42
CA GLY A 282 12.51 27.70 -51.82
C GLY A 282 11.58 28.17 -50.69
N ASN A 283 10.40 27.55 -50.52
CA ASN A 283 9.44 28.00 -49.50
C ASN A 283 9.68 27.34 -48.12
N ILE A 284 10.40 26.21 -48.05
CA ILE A 284 10.75 25.56 -46.80
C ILE A 284 11.74 26.44 -46.01
N LEU A 285 12.67 27.08 -46.70
CA LEU A 285 13.68 27.95 -46.08
C LEU A 285 13.05 29.22 -45.47
N ARG A 286 11.99 29.78 -46.08
CA ARG A 286 11.28 30.94 -45.52
C ARG A 286 10.47 30.58 -44.26
N VAL A 287 9.92 29.38 -44.16
CA VAL A 287 9.20 28.94 -42.96
C VAL A 287 10.18 28.68 -41.80
N LEU A 288 11.36 28.14 -42.08
CA LEU A 288 12.39 27.89 -41.06
C LEU A 288 13.02 29.18 -40.54
N LEU A 289 13.17 30.22 -41.39
CA LEU A 289 13.63 31.55 -41.00
C LEU A 289 12.58 32.30 -40.15
N ALA A 290 11.29 32.13 -40.45
CA ALA A 290 10.20 32.73 -39.69
C ALA A 290 10.05 32.11 -38.29
N LEU A 291 10.54 30.89 -38.10
CA LEU A 291 10.51 30.16 -36.81
C LEU A 291 11.75 30.44 -35.94
N GLY A 292 12.69 31.32 -36.34
CA GLY A 292 13.86 31.70 -35.54
C GLY A 292 14.87 30.59 -35.28
N ARG A 293 14.88 29.49 -36.09
CA ARG A 293 15.71 28.30 -35.85
C ARG A 293 16.99 28.18 -36.69
N LEU A 294 17.37 29.25 -37.45
CA LEU A 294 18.67 29.27 -38.11
C LEU A 294 19.32 30.67 -37.95
N PRO A 295 20.62 30.75 -37.67
CA PRO A 295 21.34 32.03 -37.65
C PRO A 295 21.41 32.61 -39.05
N ALA A 296 21.28 33.94 -39.17
CA ALA A 296 21.17 34.72 -40.40
C ALA A 296 22.42 34.75 -41.29
N ARG A 297 23.30 33.74 -41.25
CA ARG A 297 24.48 33.62 -42.11
C ARG A 297 24.67 32.17 -42.54
N ALA A 298 24.08 31.81 -43.63
CA ALA A 298 24.54 30.72 -44.48
C ALA A 298 24.48 31.24 -45.94
N SER A 299 25.59 31.76 -46.41
CA SER A 299 25.81 32.04 -47.82
C SER A 299 25.89 30.72 -48.58
N LEU A 300 25.01 30.56 -49.55
CA LEU A 300 25.06 29.47 -50.53
C LEU A 300 26.30 29.65 -51.43
N GLN A 301 27.17 28.68 -51.46
CA GLN A 301 27.95 28.31 -52.64
C GLN A 301 27.34 27.04 -53.23
#